data_91326de53e0b7085fe11974a1c087f75
#
_entry.id   91326de53e0b7085fe11974a1c087f75
#
_cell.length_a   1.000
_cell.length_b   1.000
_cell.length_c   1.000
_cell.angle_alpha   90.00
_cell.angle_beta   90.00
_cell.angle_gamma   90.00
#
_symmetry.space_group_name_H-M   'P 1'
#
loop_
_entity.id
_entity.type
_entity.pdbx_description
1 polymer ?
#
loop_
_entity_poly.entity_id
_entity_poly.type
_entity_poly.pdbx_seq_one_letter_code
_entity_poly.pdbx_strand_id
1 'polypeptide(L)'
;MNFKEYLEKLESLDVSKTLLKEDRIVLVISGSSNLKTAALKPDRFEMLNIFEEKLKVKSENNPGLIRKMGAEYFKRVDALEFAVKYDDGKDINGFKEADVIILGVSRTSKTPLSLYLANRNIKVMNVPIVKDLILPEELYEAKRKIVGLTNSVEQLNKLRGERLKALGVNHGTDYTDEMRIFEELEYALGIMEKI
;
A
#
# COMPACT_ATOMS: atom_id res chain seq x y z
N MET A 1 32.27 -3.56 3.06
CA MET A 1 32.20 -2.48 4.08
C MET A 1 31.19 -2.93 5.14
N ASN A 2 31.64 -3.14 6.37
CA ASN A 2 30.75 -3.52 7.46
C ASN A 2 30.09 -2.26 8.06
N PHE A 3 29.06 -2.45 8.90
CA PHE A 3 28.29 -1.34 9.47
C PHE A 3 29.16 -0.37 10.32
N LYS A 4 30.21 -0.89 10.96
CA LYS A 4 31.13 -0.08 11.78
C LYS A 4 32.02 0.81 10.91
N GLU A 5 32.57 0.28 9.82
CA GLU A 5 33.33 1.05 8.82
C GLU A 5 32.46 2.12 8.13
N TYR A 6 31.17 1.83 7.94
CA TYR A 6 30.20 2.80 7.40
C TYR A 6 29.95 3.95 8.37
N LEU A 7 29.79 3.66 9.67
CA LEU A 7 29.62 4.69 10.70
C LEU A 7 30.88 5.57 10.86
N GLU A 8 32.07 4.98 10.88
CA GLU A 8 33.34 5.72 10.95
C GLU A 8 33.52 6.64 9.74
N LYS A 9 33.08 6.17 8.55
CA LYS A 9 33.09 6.99 7.33
C LYS A 9 32.08 8.13 7.37
N LEU A 10 30.90 7.93 7.95
CA LEU A 10 29.92 8.99 8.17
C LEU A 10 30.40 10.03 9.20
N GLU A 11 31.08 9.59 10.26
CA GLU A 11 31.66 10.47 11.28
C GLU A 11 32.81 11.33 10.74
N SER A 12 33.53 10.84 9.72
CA SER A 12 34.60 11.56 9.05
C SER A 12 34.13 12.55 7.97
N LEU A 13 32.86 12.49 7.58
CA LEU A 13 32.27 13.40 6.60
C LEU A 13 31.94 14.75 7.24
N ASP A 14 32.65 15.78 6.81
CA ASP A 14 32.26 17.17 7.10
C ASP A 14 31.00 17.48 6.28
N VAL A 15 29.86 17.23 6.87
CA VAL A 15 28.53 17.35 6.24
C VAL A 15 28.30 18.75 5.67
N SER A 16 28.86 19.79 6.33
CA SER A 16 28.75 21.17 5.86
C SER A 16 29.46 21.40 4.52
N LYS A 17 30.63 20.78 4.34
CA LYS A 17 31.39 20.89 3.09
C LYS A 17 30.84 20.01 1.96
N THR A 18 30.26 18.86 2.30
CA THR A 18 29.69 17.92 1.33
C THR A 18 28.35 18.43 0.77
N LEU A 19 27.53 19.06 1.60
CA LEU A 19 26.26 19.68 1.17
C LEU A 19 26.49 20.89 0.26
N LEU A 20 27.60 21.61 0.42
CA LEU A 20 27.89 22.82 -0.36
C LEU A 20 28.54 22.52 -1.72
N LYS A 21 29.15 21.35 -1.92
CA LYS A 21 29.96 21.04 -3.13
C LYS A 21 29.18 20.48 -4.31
N GLU A 22 27.99 19.89 -4.13
CA GLU A 22 27.35 19.13 -5.20
C GLU A 22 25.93 19.55 -5.59
N ASP A 23 25.41 20.68 -5.10
CA ASP A 23 24.02 21.10 -5.31
C ASP A 23 22.95 20.01 -5.05
N ARG A 24 23.32 18.98 -4.29
CA ARG A 24 22.44 17.86 -3.90
C ARG A 24 22.12 17.92 -2.44
N ILE A 25 20.81 17.81 -2.13
CA ILE A 25 20.34 17.66 -0.76
C ILE A 25 20.39 16.16 -0.41
N VAL A 26 21.31 15.76 0.47
CA VAL A 26 21.32 14.42 1.02
C VAL A 26 20.49 14.42 2.30
N LEU A 27 19.29 13.84 2.24
CA LEU A 27 18.45 13.63 3.41
C LEU A 27 18.87 12.34 4.12
N VAL A 28 19.56 12.45 5.25
CA VAL A 28 19.84 11.31 6.12
C VAL A 28 18.67 11.14 7.09
N ILE A 29 17.79 10.17 6.83
CA ILE A 29 16.71 9.80 7.74
C ILE A 29 17.27 8.75 8.69
N SER A 30 17.61 9.13 9.93
CA SER A 30 17.93 8.16 10.99
C SER A 30 16.64 7.71 11.66
N GLY A 31 16.26 6.46 11.41
CA GLY A 31 15.01 5.85 11.90
C GLY A 31 15.11 5.15 13.25
N SER A 32 16.21 5.25 14.01
CA SER A 32 16.30 4.59 15.29
C SER A 32 16.65 5.59 16.42
N SER A 33 15.86 5.50 17.49
CA SER A 33 16.04 6.26 18.72
C SER A 33 17.34 5.95 19.51
N ASN A 34 18.15 5.01 19.02
CA ASN A 34 19.36 4.51 19.68
C ASN A 34 20.67 4.86 18.99
N LEU A 35 20.65 5.55 17.85
CA LEU A 35 21.86 6.15 17.32
C LEU A 35 22.17 7.38 18.20
N LYS A 36 23.15 7.24 19.07
CA LYS A 36 23.79 8.38 19.74
C LYS A 36 24.37 9.25 18.63
N THR A 37 23.62 10.21 18.18
CA THR A 37 24.01 11.28 17.25
C THR A 37 24.98 12.23 17.96
N ALA A 38 26.12 11.71 18.43
CA ALA A 38 27.14 12.54 19.03
C ALA A 38 27.98 13.28 17.99
N ALA A 39 27.94 12.85 16.71
CA ALA A 39 28.79 13.40 15.65
C ALA A 39 28.08 14.38 14.70
N LEU A 40 26.75 14.41 14.68
CA LEU A 40 26.00 15.37 13.86
C LEU A 40 25.28 16.36 14.79
N LYS A 41 25.97 17.39 15.19
CA LYS A 41 25.40 18.60 15.75
C LYS A 41 25.74 19.82 14.89
N PRO A 42 25.17 19.96 13.69
CA PRO A 42 24.78 21.29 13.32
C PRO A 42 23.63 21.61 14.28
N ASP A 43 23.67 22.76 14.90
CA ASP A 43 22.53 23.27 15.64
C ASP A 43 21.31 23.12 14.71
N ARG A 44 20.20 22.60 15.25
CA ARG A 44 18.94 22.41 14.53
C ARG A 44 18.49 23.64 13.76
N PHE A 45 18.83 24.81 14.29
CA PHE A 45 18.58 26.10 13.67
C PHE A 45 19.49 26.36 12.45
N GLU A 46 20.72 25.93 12.49
CA GLU A 46 21.67 26.09 11.39
C GLU A 46 21.22 25.25 10.16
N MET A 47 20.78 24.04 10.37
CA MET A 47 20.20 23.20 9.33
C MET A 47 18.90 23.81 8.73
N LEU A 48 18.02 24.32 9.58
CA LEU A 48 16.79 24.98 9.11
C LEU A 48 17.09 26.22 8.27
N ASN A 49 18.06 27.04 8.70
CA ASN A 49 18.48 28.23 7.95
C ASN A 49 19.04 27.86 6.56
N ILE A 50 19.84 26.81 6.46
CA ILE A 50 20.34 26.31 5.15
C ILE A 50 19.18 25.87 4.24
N PHE A 51 18.18 25.18 4.78
CA PHE A 51 17.00 24.78 4.02
C PHE A 51 16.16 25.97 3.59
N GLU A 52 15.94 26.95 4.47
CA GLU A 52 15.20 28.17 4.15
C GLU A 52 15.86 28.96 3.01
N GLU A 53 17.18 29.09 3.05
CA GLU A 53 17.95 29.77 2.02
C GLU A 53 17.92 29.05 0.67
N LYS A 54 18.13 27.72 0.68
CA LYS A 54 18.20 26.91 -0.55
C LYS A 54 16.83 26.70 -1.18
N LEU A 55 15.80 26.45 -0.39
CA LEU A 55 14.45 26.19 -0.88
C LEU A 55 13.59 27.45 -1.03
N LYS A 56 14.09 28.61 -0.57
CA LYS A 56 13.33 29.89 -0.52
C LYS A 56 11.96 29.73 0.18
N VAL A 57 11.89 28.86 1.18
CA VAL A 57 10.69 28.59 1.98
C VAL A 57 11.01 28.87 3.43
N LYS A 58 10.18 29.65 4.08
CA LYS A 58 10.34 29.97 5.50
C LYS A 58 9.83 28.84 6.39
N SER A 59 10.64 28.39 7.34
CA SER A 59 10.25 27.37 8.32
C SER A 59 9.20 27.92 9.29
N GLU A 60 8.18 27.13 9.58
CA GLU A 60 7.20 27.49 10.62
C GLU A 60 7.74 27.38 12.04
N ASN A 61 8.98 26.91 12.22
CA ASN A 61 9.66 26.73 13.51
C ASN A 61 8.80 26.04 14.60
N ASN A 62 7.89 25.17 14.18
CA ASN A 62 6.98 24.46 15.06
C ASN A 62 7.41 22.99 15.22
N PRO A 63 8.20 22.64 16.25
CA PRO A 63 8.64 21.28 16.47
C PRO A 63 7.45 20.34 16.67
N GLY A 64 7.42 19.25 15.90
CA GLY A 64 6.35 18.26 15.99
C GLY A 64 5.11 18.53 15.13
N LEU A 65 5.13 19.55 14.25
CA LEU A 65 4.03 19.83 13.31
C LEU A 65 3.67 18.59 12.46
N ILE A 66 4.68 17.88 11.97
CA ILE A 66 4.51 16.63 11.21
C ILE A 66 3.98 15.47 12.09
N ARG A 67 4.15 15.57 13.43
CA ARG A 67 3.70 14.55 14.38
C ARG A 67 2.34 14.86 15.00
N LYS A 68 1.66 15.90 14.60
CA LYS A 68 0.25 16.07 14.95
C LYS A 68 -0.54 14.99 14.20
N MET A 69 -0.67 13.83 14.84
CA MET A 69 -1.59 12.79 14.42
C MET A 69 -3.00 13.33 14.61
N GLY A 70 -3.53 14.00 13.59
CA GLY A 70 -4.89 14.50 13.59
C GLY A 70 -5.90 13.36 13.39
N ALA A 71 -7.17 13.65 13.58
CA ALA A 71 -8.27 12.70 13.36
C ALA A 71 -8.21 12.02 11.96
N GLU A 72 -7.73 12.73 10.96
CA GLU A 72 -7.51 12.23 9.59
C GLU A 72 -6.48 11.10 9.53
N TYR A 73 -5.41 11.20 10.32
CA TYR A 73 -4.40 10.14 10.40
C TYR A 73 -5.00 8.85 10.97
N PHE A 74 -5.75 8.96 12.08
CA PHE A 74 -6.38 7.80 12.71
C PHE A 74 -7.42 7.16 11.79
N LYS A 75 -8.26 7.95 11.11
CA LYS A 75 -9.20 7.43 10.11
C LYS A 75 -8.52 6.64 9.00
N ARG A 76 -7.35 7.10 8.55
CA ARG A 76 -6.59 6.37 7.54
C ARG A 76 -6.01 5.07 8.07
N VAL A 77 -5.49 5.08 9.31
CA VAL A 77 -4.99 3.85 9.96
C VAL A 77 -6.13 2.85 10.13
N ASP A 78 -7.28 3.27 10.65
CA ASP A 78 -8.47 2.43 10.80
C ASP A 78 -8.93 1.83 9.47
N ALA A 79 -8.92 2.62 8.39
CA ALA A 79 -9.31 2.14 7.07
C ALA A 79 -8.29 1.14 6.51
N LEU A 80 -6.99 1.34 6.74
CA LEU A 80 -5.94 0.40 6.34
C LEU A 80 -6.02 -0.91 7.13
N GLU A 81 -6.18 -0.85 8.45
CA GLU A 81 -6.39 -2.02 9.29
C GLU A 81 -7.63 -2.79 8.86
N PHE A 82 -8.72 -2.08 8.55
CA PHE A 82 -9.94 -2.66 8.02
C PHE A 82 -9.68 -3.41 6.71
N ALA A 83 -9.02 -2.76 5.74
CA ALA A 83 -8.74 -3.36 4.44
C ALA A 83 -7.87 -4.62 4.53
N VAL A 84 -6.91 -4.66 5.46
CA VAL A 84 -6.06 -5.84 5.71
C VAL A 84 -6.83 -6.95 6.43
N LYS A 85 -7.63 -6.60 7.44
CA LYS A 85 -8.41 -7.55 8.22
C LYS A 85 -9.46 -8.27 7.38
N TYR A 86 -10.15 -7.54 6.51
CA TYR A 86 -11.23 -8.05 5.68
C TYR A 86 -10.82 -8.32 4.22
N ASP A 87 -9.53 -8.55 3.98
CA ASP A 87 -9.03 -9.02 2.69
C ASP A 87 -9.45 -10.47 2.45
N ASP A 88 -9.81 -10.79 1.21
CA ASP A 88 -10.27 -12.10 0.77
C ASP A 88 -11.55 -12.63 1.45
N GLY A 89 -12.40 -11.76 1.97
CA GLY A 89 -13.71 -12.15 2.49
C GLY A 89 -13.69 -13.02 3.74
N LYS A 90 -12.59 -12.99 4.50
CA LYS A 90 -12.34 -13.90 5.65
C LYS A 90 -13.33 -13.77 6.80
N ASP A 91 -13.96 -12.62 6.95
CA ASP A 91 -14.87 -12.33 8.05
C ASP A 91 -16.11 -11.56 7.55
N ILE A 92 -17.29 -12.14 7.73
CA ILE A 92 -18.58 -11.59 7.30
C ILE A 92 -18.96 -10.26 8.00
N ASN A 93 -18.39 -9.99 9.18
CA ASN A 93 -18.66 -8.74 9.88
C ASN A 93 -18.23 -7.50 9.09
N GLY A 94 -17.27 -7.66 8.17
CA GLY A 94 -16.83 -6.59 7.29
C GLY A 94 -17.92 -6.02 6.40
N PHE A 95 -18.94 -6.80 6.01
CA PHE A 95 -20.02 -6.33 5.15
C PHE A 95 -20.83 -5.18 5.77
N LYS A 96 -20.98 -5.17 7.09
CA LYS A 96 -21.75 -4.14 7.81
C LYS A 96 -20.97 -2.81 7.94
N GLU A 97 -19.66 -2.91 8.07
CA GLU A 97 -18.78 -1.77 8.38
C GLU A 97 -18.10 -1.18 7.14
N ALA A 98 -18.04 -1.92 6.04
CA ALA A 98 -17.41 -1.47 4.81
C ALA A 98 -18.13 -0.27 4.19
N ASP A 99 -17.36 0.72 3.76
CA ASP A 99 -17.86 1.80 2.89
C ASP A 99 -18.03 1.29 1.46
N VAL A 100 -17.10 0.43 1.01
CA VAL A 100 -17.09 -0.17 -0.32
C VAL A 100 -16.70 -1.64 -0.24
N ILE A 101 -17.39 -2.48 -1.01
CA ILE A 101 -17.07 -3.90 -1.19
C ILE A 101 -16.60 -4.10 -2.63
N ILE A 102 -15.42 -4.68 -2.80
CA ILE A 102 -14.86 -4.97 -4.12
C ILE A 102 -15.00 -6.46 -4.40
N LEU A 103 -15.69 -6.79 -5.50
CA LEU A 103 -15.85 -8.16 -5.98
C LEU A 103 -14.98 -8.41 -7.22
N GLY A 104 -14.60 -9.65 -7.43
CA GLY A 104 -13.94 -10.07 -8.67
C GLY A 104 -13.19 -11.37 -8.53
N VAL A 105 -12.83 -11.97 -9.65
CA VAL A 105 -12.00 -13.17 -9.70
C VAL A 105 -10.55 -12.85 -9.27
N SER A 106 -9.75 -13.89 -9.07
CA SER A 106 -8.33 -13.72 -8.74
C SER A 106 -7.58 -12.91 -9.81
N ARG A 107 -6.71 -11.99 -9.38
CA ARG A 107 -5.84 -11.11 -10.22
C ARG A 107 -6.57 -9.99 -10.97
N THR A 108 -7.71 -9.54 -10.48
CA THR A 108 -8.38 -8.32 -10.96
C THR A 108 -7.99 -7.05 -10.20
N SER A 109 -6.85 -7.05 -9.50
CA SER A 109 -6.31 -5.91 -8.72
C SER A 109 -7.16 -5.45 -7.53
N LYS A 110 -8.00 -6.34 -6.95
CA LYS A 110 -8.82 -6.02 -5.77
C LYS A 110 -8.00 -5.50 -4.60
N THR A 111 -7.02 -6.27 -4.12
CA THR A 111 -6.18 -5.91 -2.95
C THR A 111 -5.41 -4.59 -3.16
N PRO A 112 -4.72 -4.33 -4.29
CA PRO A 112 -4.10 -3.03 -4.53
C PRO A 112 -5.10 -1.87 -4.51
N LEU A 113 -6.29 -2.04 -5.09
CA LEU A 113 -7.33 -1.02 -5.10
C LEU A 113 -7.90 -0.78 -3.70
N SER A 114 -8.14 -1.83 -2.91
CA SER A 114 -8.62 -1.69 -1.53
C SER A 114 -7.64 -0.89 -0.66
N LEU A 115 -6.34 -1.17 -0.76
CA LEU A 115 -5.31 -0.43 -0.04
C LEU A 115 -5.18 1.03 -0.53
N TYR A 116 -5.33 1.27 -1.83
CA TYR A 116 -5.34 2.62 -2.39
C TYR A 116 -6.49 3.46 -1.84
N LEU A 117 -7.70 2.89 -1.78
CA LEU A 117 -8.89 3.55 -1.23
C LEU A 117 -8.79 3.72 0.29
N ALA A 118 -8.23 2.74 1.00
CA ALA A 118 -7.99 2.83 2.44
C ALA A 118 -7.06 3.99 2.82
N ASN A 119 -6.04 4.27 1.99
CA ASN A 119 -5.21 5.45 2.14
C ASN A 119 -5.98 6.78 1.97
N ARG A 120 -7.21 6.73 1.47
CA ARG A 120 -8.15 7.86 1.33
C ARG A 120 -9.26 7.82 2.37
N ASN A 121 -9.04 7.11 3.47
CA ASN A 121 -9.97 6.97 4.60
C ASN A 121 -11.27 6.22 4.26
N ILE A 122 -11.26 5.35 3.25
CA ILE A 122 -12.40 4.54 2.83
C ILE A 122 -12.19 3.10 3.32
N LYS A 123 -13.09 2.57 4.12
CA LYS A 123 -13.07 1.17 4.56
C LYS A 123 -13.51 0.26 3.43
N VAL A 124 -12.60 -0.54 2.92
CA VAL A 124 -12.84 -1.41 1.77
C VAL A 124 -12.69 -2.87 2.15
N MET A 125 -13.73 -3.64 1.87
CA MET A 125 -13.70 -5.10 1.97
C MET A 125 -13.44 -5.70 0.59
N ASN A 126 -12.52 -6.65 0.50
CA ASN A 126 -12.21 -7.38 -0.72
C ASN A 126 -12.79 -8.79 -0.66
N VAL A 127 -13.68 -9.13 -1.60
CA VAL A 127 -14.34 -10.43 -1.67
C VAL A 127 -14.03 -11.11 -3.00
N PRO A 128 -13.30 -12.24 -2.99
CA PRO A 128 -13.02 -12.99 -4.19
C PRO A 128 -14.27 -13.78 -4.61
N ILE A 129 -14.56 -13.77 -5.90
CA ILE A 129 -15.53 -14.67 -6.49
C ILE A 129 -14.76 -15.90 -6.97
N VAL A 130 -15.12 -17.05 -6.45
CA VAL A 130 -14.58 -18.35 -6.82
C VAL A 130 -15.74 -19.23 -7.30
N LYS A 131 -15.56 -19.91 -8.44
CA LYS A 131 -16.56 -20.83 -8.97
C LYS A 131 -16.89 -21.89 -7.91
N ASP A 132 -18.16 -22.19 -7.75
CA ASP A 132 -18.69 -23.18 -6.78
C ASP A 132 -18.61 -22.78 -5.31
N LEU A 133 -18.11 -21.57 -4.97
CA LEU A 133 -18.17 -21.05 -3.61
C LEU A 133 -19.44 -20.22 -3.41
N ILE A 134 -20.22 -20.58 -2.38
CA ILE A 134 -21.43 -19.83 -2.01
C ILE A 134 -20.99 -18.51 -1.37
N LEU A 135 -21.46 -17.41 -1.95
CA LEU A 135 -21.24 -16.08 -1.38
C LEU A 135 -22.19 -15.84 -0.19
N PRO A 136 -21.72 -15.12 0.84
CA PRO A 136 -22.53 -14.80 2.00
C PRO A 136 -23.80 -13.98 1.64
N GLU A 137 -24.91 -14.23 2.35
CA GLU A 137 -26.16 -13.50 2.13
C GLU A 137 -26.01 -11.99 2.39
N GLU A 138 -25.16 -11.63 3.34
CA GLU A 138 -24.82 -10.25 3.68
C GLU A 138 -24.31 -9.43 2.49
N LEU A 139 -23.72 -10.09 1.50
CA LEU A 139 -23.28 -9.45 0.27
C LEU A 139 -24.47 -8.87 -0.50
N TYR A 140 -25.55 -9.63 -0.58
CA TYR A 140 -26.76 -9.23 -1.34
C TYR A 140 -27.53 -8.08 -0.65
N GLU A 141 -27.40 -7.93 0.66
CA GLU A 141 -27.95 -6.81 1.41
C GLU A 141 -27.16 -5.51 1.19
N ALA A 142 -25.91 -5.60 0.85
CA ALA A 142 -24.97 -4.47 0.71
C ALA A 142 -24.94 -3.82 -0.69
N LYS A 143 -25.95 -4.02 -1.53
CA LYS A 143 -26.00 -3.67 -2.97
C LYS A 143 -25.45 -2.29 -3.35
N ARG A 144 -25.70 -1.28 -2.53
CA ARG A 144 -25.31 0.11 -2.86
C ARG A 144 -23.81 0.39 -2.73
N LYS A 145 -23.05 -0.54 -2.16
CA LYS A 145 -21.63 -0.39 -1.83
C LYS A 145 -20.72 -1.29 -2.66
N ILE A 146 -21.25 -2.02 -3.62
CA ILE A 146 -20.53 -3.06 -4.33
C ILE A 146 -19.95 -2.53 -5.64
N VAL A 147 -18.68 -2.86 -5.89
CA VAL A 147 -17.97 -2.59 -7.14
C VAL A 147 -17.40 -3.89 -7.67
N GLY A 148 -17.86 -4.32 -8.83
CA GLY A 148 -17.33 -5.48 -9.53
C GLY A 148 -16.09 -5.14 -10.34
N LEU A 149 -15.02 -5.93 -10.23
CA LEU A 149 -13.83 -5.82 -11.06
C LEU A 149 -13.73 -7.04 -11.97
N THR A 150 -13.57 -6.78 -13.24
CA THR A 150 -13.34 -7.79 -14.26
C THR A 150 -12.07 -7.49 -15.07
N ASN A 151 -11.66 -8.40 -15.93
CA ASN A 151 -10.56 -8.23 -16.85
C ASN A 151 -10.77 -9.13 -18.08
N SER A 152 -9.95 -9.00 -19.12
CA SER A 152 -9.96 -9.94 -20.24
C SER A 152 -9.29 -11.27 -19.88
N VAL A 153 -9.67 -12.35 -20.57
CA VAL A 153 -9.05 -13.68 -20.42
C VAL A 153 -7.54 -13.60 -20.63
N GLU A 154 -7.11 -12.91 -21.69
CA GLU A 154 -5.69 -12.74 -22.04
C GLU A 154 -4.88 -12.05 -20.93
N GLN A 155 -5.42 -10.97 -20.37
CA GLN A 155 -4.76 -10.24 -19.28
C GLN A 155 -4.67 -11.09 -18.01
N LEU A 156 -5.73 -11.82 -17.67
CA LEU A 156 -5.72 -12.70 -16.50
C LEU A 156 -4.74 -13.85 -16.69
N ASN A 157 -4.70 -14.47 -17.86
CA ASN A 157 -3.74 -15.53 -18.18
C ASN A 157 -2.30 -15.02 -18.00
N LYS A 158 -1.97 -13.87 -18.56
CA LYS A 158 -0.66 -13.24 -18.41
C LYS A 158 -0.30 -12.99 -16.93
N LEU A 159 -1.18 -12.32 -16.17
CA LEU A 159 -0.95 -11.99 -14.76
C LEU A 159 -0.83 -13.23 -13.87
N ARG A 160 -1.62 -14.28 -14.15
CA ARG A 160 -1.56 -15.55 -13.45
C ARG A 160 -0.27 -16.31 -13.78
N GLY A 161 0.16 -16.30 -15.05
CA GLY A 161 1.43 -16.88 -15.46
C GLY A 161 2.64 -16.22 -14.81
N GLU A 162 2.67 -14.89 -14.72
CA GLU A 162 3.70 -14.16 -14.01
C GLU A 162 3.73 -14.50 -12.50
N ARG A 163 2.57 -14.70 -11.89
CA ARG A 163 2.48 -15.13 -10.49
C ARG A 163 3.04 -16.54 -10.29
N LEU A 164 2.73 -17.49 -11.16
CA LEU A 164 3.27 -18.85 -11.07
C LEU A 164 4.79 -18.85 -11.22
N LYS A 165 5.33 -18.08 -12.16
CA LYS A 165 6.78 -17.91 -12.32
C LYS A 165 7.43 -17.37 -11.04
N ALA A 166 6.82 -16.34 -10.44
CA ALA A 166 7.32 -15.75 -9.19
C ALA A 166 7.29 -16.72 -8.00
N LEU A 167 6.41 -17.73 -8.02
CA LEU A 167 6.31 -18.79 -7.02
C LEU A 167 7.18 -20.01 -7.34
N GLY A 168 7.93 -20.00 -8.46
CA GLY A 168 8.75 -21.13 -8.89
C GLY A 168 7.96 -22.32 -9.42
N VAL A 169 6.67 -22.13 -9.75
CA VAL A 169 5.81 -23.18 -10.32
C VAL A 169 5.87 -23.10 -11.83
N ASN A 170 6.27 -24.22 -12.46
CA ASN A 170 6.32 -24.32 -13.91
C ASN A 170 4.91 -24.40 -14.53
N HIS A 171 4.78 -23.91 -15.78
CA HIS A 171 3.54 -23.81 -16.54
C HIS A 171 2.76 -25.14 -16.64
N GLY A 172 1.43 -25.04 -16.77
CA GLY A 172 0.53 -26.16 -17.02
C GLY A 172 -0.46 -26.45 -15.92
N THR A 173 -0.75 -25.46 -15.08
CA THR A 173 -1.80 -25.59 -14.04
C THR A 173 -3.15 -25.10 -14.58
N ASP A 174 -4.22 -25.64 -14.05
CA ASP A 174 -5.61 -25.19 -14.26
C ASP A 174 -5.79 -23.67 -14.06
N TYR A 175 -4.89 -23.06 -13.28
CA TYR A 175 -4.92 -21.64 -12.96
C TYR A 175 -4.64 -20.71 -14.15
N THR A 176 -3.93 -21.20 -15.19
CA THR A 176 -3.61 -20.47 -16.42
C THR A 176 -4.32 -21.03 -17.65
N ASP A 177 -5.26 -21.94 -17.46
CA ASP A 177 -6.08 -22.45 -18.55
C ASP A 177 -7.09 -21.38 -19.00
N GLU A 178 -7.08 -21.01 -20.29
CA GLU A 178 -7.91 -19.95 -20.82
C GLU A 178 -9.41 -20.26 -20.75
N MET A 179 -9.79 -21.51 -20.95
CA MET A 179 -11.19 -21.92 -20.88
C MET A 179 -11.71 -21.82 -19.45
N ARG A 180 -10.90 -22.23 -18.48
CA ARG A 180 -11.27 -22.07 -17.05
C ARG A 180 -11.32 -20.61 -16.63
N ILE A 181 -10.39 -19.78 -17.10
CA ILE A 181 -10.44 -18.34 -16.85
C ILE A 181 -11.73 -17.74 -17.43
N PHE A 182 -12.11 -18.14 -18.63
CA PHE A 182 -13.35 -17.71 -19.25
C PHE A 182 -14.58 -18.12 -18.44
N GLU A 183 -14.66 -19.38 -18.00
CA GLU A 183 -15.76 -19.88 -17.17
C GLU A 183 -15.85 -19.15 -15.81
N GLU A 184 -14.69 -18.86 -15.18
CA GLU A 184 -14.65 -18.07 -13.94
C GLU A 184 -15.18 -16.64 -14.15
N LEU A 185 -14.82 -16.01 -15.26
CA LEU A 185 -15.29 -14.66 -15.60
C LEU A 185 -16.78 -14.63 -15.88
N GLU A 186 -17.29 -15.57 -16.67
CA GLU A 186 -18.73 -15.72 -16.97
C GLU A 186 -19.52 -15.94 -15.66
N TYR A 187 -19.03 -16.83 -14.80
CA TYR A 187 -19.66 -17.05 -13.49
C TYR A 187 -19.67 -15.80 -12.63
N ALA A 188 -18.53 -15.06 -12.59
CA ALA A 188 -18.42 -13.83 -11.80
C ALA A 188 -19.33 -12.71 -12.34
N LEU A 189 -19.41 -12.55 -13.67
CA LEU A 189 -20.33 -11.61 -14.31
C LEU A 189 -21.78 -11.93 -14.00
N GLY A 190 -22.17 -13.19 -14.10
CA GLY A 190 -23.53 -13.62 -13.74
C GLY A 190 -23.90 -13.40 -12.26
N ILE A 191 -22.92 -13.37 -11.34
CA ILE A 191 -23.12 -12.97 -9.94
C ILE A 191 -23.25 -11.45 -9.85
N MET A 192 -22.36 -10.69 -10.49
CA MET A 192 -22.36 -9.23 -10.45
C MET A 192 -23.64 -8.62 -11.04
N GLU A 193 -24.24 -9.27 -12.03
CA GLU A 193 -25.53 -8.86 -12.62
C GLU A 193 -26.73 -9.10 -11.69
N LYS A 194 -26.62 -10.04 -10.76
CA LYS A 194 -27.69 -10.37 -9.80
C LYS A 194 -27.69 -9.49 -8.55
N ILE A 195 -26.58 -8.81 -8.30
CA ILE A 195 -26.36 -7.90 -7.16
C ILE A 195 -26.63 -6.46 -7.56
#